data_6663cdd366cbfdbc27ed8cc713f8378c
#
_entry.id   6663cdd366cbfdbc27ed8cc713f8378c
#
_cell.length_a   1.000
_cell.length_b   1.000
_cell.length_c   1.000
_cell.angle_alpha   90.00
_cell.angle_beta   90.00
_cell.angle_gamma   90.00
#
_symmetry.space_group_name_H-M   'P 1'
#
loop_
_entity.id
_entity.type
_entity.pdbx_description
1 polymer ?
#
loop_
_entity_poly.entity_id
_entity_poly.type
_entity_poly.pdbx_seq_one_letter_code
_entity_poly.pdbx_strand_id
1 'polypeptide(L)'
;DTASAVVAKPFSEKSSAFISSGTWSLFGIETEKPLIDKANSGFTNECGYGNKICHIKNIMGLWLLQETRRQWKREGKDVSFDEMEKAALFAKPFKTFIDPEDPMFEAVGNMPQRVWKYCKKTGQPIPENDGEILRCIYDSLAMKYRQSLIELSRETGVNYEQLNIFGGGIKDKLLC
;
A
#
# COMPACT_ATOMS: atom_id res chain seq x y z
N ASP A 1 -6.98 4.20 -15.90
CA ASP A 1 -7.86 3.53 -14.93
C ASP A 1 -7.91 4.26 -13.59
N THR A 2 -6.77 4.74 -13.07
CA THR A 2 -6.75 5.51 -11.81
C THR A 2 -7.52 6.83 -11.92
N ALA A 3 -7.35 7.58 -13.00
CA ALA A 3 -8.10 8.81 -13.24
C ALA A 3 -9.61 8.57 -13.27
N SER A 4 -10.05 7.46 -13.91
CA SER A 4 -11.47 7.07 -13.94
C SER A 4 -12.01 6.71 -12.54
N ALA A 5 -11.20 6.05 -11.72
CA ALA A 5 -11.55 5.70 -10.36
C ALA A 5 -11.62 6.94 -9.45
N VAL A 6 -10.73 7.91 -9.67
CA VAL A 6 -10.72 9.19 -8.95
C VAL A 6 -11.97 10.01 -9.28
N VAL A 7 -12.46 9.98 -10.53
CA VAL A 7 -13.71 10.63 -10.94
C VAL A 7 -14.93 10.07 -10.20
N ALA A 8 -14.93 8.78 -9.90
CA ALA A 8 -16.01 8.13 -9.16
C ALA A 8 -15.98 8.43 -7.64
N LYS A 9 -14.94 9.09 -7.16
CA LYS A 9 -14.81 9.50 -5.77
C LYS A 9 -15.97 10.45 -5.39
N PRO A 10 -16.66 10.24 -4.26
CA PRO A 10 -17.64 11.20 -3.77
C PRO A 10 -16.95 12.56 -3.61
N PHE A 11 -17.68 13.64 -3.97
CA PHE A 11 -17.18 15.01 -3.87
C PHE A 11 -16.53 15.22 -2.53
N SER A 12 -15.22 15.41 -2.56
CA SER A 12 -14.44 15.49 -1.35
C SER A 12 -14.21 16.94 -1.00
N GLU A 13 -14.27 17.19 0.25
CA GLU A 13 -13.74 18.41 0.84
C GLU A 13 -12.27 18.59 0.44
N LYS A 14 -11.80 19.84 0.43
CA LYS A 14 -10.42 20.21 0.04
C LYS A 14 -9.32 19.47 0.84
N SER A 15 -9.69 18.82 1.94
CA SER A 15 -8.80 18.09 2.86
C SER A 15 -8.84 16.56 2.72
N SER A 16 -9.15 16.04 1.53
CA SER A 16 -9.19 14.60 1.32
C SER A 16 -8.09 14.07 0.40
N ALA A 17 -7.40 13.01 0.82
CA ALA A 17 -6.51 12.21 0.00
C ALA A 17 -7.22 10.93 -0.49
N PHE A 18 -6.59 10.21 -1.42
CA PHE A 18 -7.12 8.94 -1.90
C PHE A 18 -6.03 7.87 -2.02
N ILE A 19 -6.50 6.61 -2.00
CA ILE A 19 -5.71 5.44 -2.40
C ILE A 19 -6.50 4.66 -3.45
N SER A 20 -5.94 4.51 -4.64
CA SER A 20 -6.39 3.49 -5.59
C SER A 20 -5.68 2.19 -5.25
N SER A 21 -6.37 1.31 -4.50
CA SER A 21 -5.80 0.08 -3.94
C SER A 21 -6.00 -1.11 -4.87
N GLY A 22 -4.91 -1.57 -5.44
CA GLY A 22 -4.81 -2.73 -6.31
C GLY A 22 -3.48 -3.44 -6.14
N THR A 23 -2.94 -4.04 -7.19
CA THR A 23 -1.58 -4.58 -7.19
C THR A 23 -0.56 -3.53 -6.76
N TRP A 24 -0.71 -2.33 -7.30
CA TRP A 24 -0.10 -1.10 -6.80
C TRP A 24 -1.12 -0.33 -5.97
N SER A 25 -0.63 0.48 -5.05
CA SER A 25 -1.41 1.48 -4.34
C SER A 25 -0.98 2.86 -4.81
N LEU A 26 -1.86 3.52 -5.55
CA LEU A 26 -1.64 4.89 -6.01
C LEU A 26 -2.21 5.83 -4.94
N PHE A 27 -1.32 6.43 -4.17
CA PHE A 27 -1.65 7.32 -3.06
C PHE A 27 -1.53 8.77 -3.49
N GLY A 28 -2.54 9.63 -3.28
CA GLY A 28 -2.41 11.03 -3.64
C GLY A 28 -3.66 11.89 -3.51
N ILE A 29 -3.64 12.98 -4.25
CA ILE A 29 -4.70 14.01 -4.32
C ILE A 29 -4.95 14.46 -5.75
N GLU A 30 -6.10 15.12 -5.98
CA GLU A 30 -6.33 15.93 -7.17
C GLU A 30 -6.02 17.40 -6.89
N THR A 31 -5.39 18.05 -7.85
CA THR A 31 -5.04 19.48 -7.80
C THR A 31 -5.40 20.17 -9.11
N GLU A 32 -5.58 21.48 -9.06
CA GLU A 32 -5.82 22.31 -10.26
C GLU A 32 -4.52 22.59 -11.03
N LYS A 33 -3.38 22.48 -10.39
CA LYS A 33 -2.06 22.76 -10.96
C LYS A 33 -1.05 21.73 -10.50
N PRO A 34 -0.02 21.45 -11.32
CA PRO A 34 1.06 20.56 -10.91
C PRO A 34 1.74 21.05 -9.64
N LEU A 35 2.07 20.13 -8.73
CA LEU A 35 2.88 20.40 -7.57
C LEU A 35 4.34 19.99 -7.86
N ILE A 36 5.29 20.72 -7.29
CA ILE A 36 6.71 20.40 -7.39
C ILE A 36 7.12 19.68 -6.11
N ASP A 37 7.48 18.42 -6.23
CA ASP A 37 8.04 17.63 -5.12
C ASP A 37 9.43 18.14 -4.73
N LYS A 38 9.48 19.13 -3.84
CA LYS A 38 10.72 19.73 -3.34
C LYS A 38 11.46 18.82 -2.34
N ALA A 39 10.74 17.90 -1.73
CA ALA A 39 11.26 17.01 -0.70
C ALA A 39 11.79 15.68 -1.29
N ASN A 40 11.64 15.47 -2.61
CA ASN A 40 11.94 14.22 -3.30
C ASN A 40 11.27 13.02 -2.63
N SER A 41 10.00 13.22 -2.23
CA SER A 41 9.16 12.23 -1.54
C SER A 41 8.62 11.15 -2.47
N GLY A 42 8.87 11.28 -3.79
CA GLY A 42 8.46 10.33 -4.82
C GLY A 42 7.05 10.54 -5.34
N PHE A 43 6.43 11.70 -5.08
CA PHE A 43 5.18 12.09 -5.73
C PHE A 43 5.44 12.60 -7.14
N THR A 44 4.55 12.23 -8.06
CA THR A 44 4.57 12.64 -9.47
C THR A 44 3.24 13.26 -9.86
N ASN A 45 3.24 14.05 -10.93
CA ASN A 45 2.03 14.64 -11.47
C ASN A 45 1.58 13.87 -12.71
N GLU A 46 0.37 13.35 -12.67
CA GLU A 46 -0.28 12.66 -13.78
C GLU A 46 -1.55 13.37 -14.23
N CYS A 47 -1.96 13.14 -15.46
CA CYS A 47 -3.19 13.72 -15.97
C CYS A 47 -4.40 13.16 -15.24
N GLY A 48 -5.21 14.05 -14.65
CA GLY A 48 -6.51 13.74 -14.09
C GLY A 48 -7.64 14.01 -15.09
N TYR A 49 -8.88 13.94 -14.63
CA TYR A 49 -10.06 14.26 -15.40
C TYR A 49 -10.38 15.76 -15.33
N GLY A 50 -10.95 16.33 -16.42
CA GLY A 50 -11.43 17.72 -16.44
C GLY A 50 -10.32 18.76 -16.25
N ASN A 51 -9.16 18.55 -16.87
CA ASN A 51 -7.96 19.40 -16.75
C ASN A 51 -7.33 19.47 -15.35
N LYS A 52 -7.69 18.54 -14.46
CA LYS A 52 -7.04 18.39 -13.16
C LYS A 52 -5.75 17.58 -13.25
N ILE A 53 -4.95 17.67 -12.23
CA ILE A 53 -3.74 16.92 -12.05
C ILE A 53 -3.93 15.94 -10.88
N CYS A 54 -3.57 14.70 -11.07
CA CYS A 54 -3.39 13.72 -10.00
C CYS A 54 -1.95 13.79 -9.51
N HIS A 55 -1.74 14.33 -8.32
CA HIS A 55 -0.45 14.31 -7.66
C HIS A 55 -0.36 13.05 -6.80
N ILE A 56 0.40 12.06 -7.28
CA ILE A 56 0.35 10.69 -6.74
C ILE A 56 1.74 10.10 -6.50
N LYS A 57 1.78 9.18 -5.55
CA LYS A 57 2.91 8.31 -5.26
C LYS A 57 2.53 6.86 -5.53
N ASN A 58 3.35 6.15 -6.30
CA ASN A 58 3.20 4.73 -6.54
C ASN A 58 3.83 3.96 -5.40
N ILE A 59 3.03 3.21 -4.66
CA ILE A 59 3.46 2.34 -3.56
C ILE A 59 3.19 0.91 -3.97
N MET A 60 4.12 0.00 -3.72
CA MET A 60 3.84 -1.42 -3.88
C MET A 60 2.71 -1.82 -2.94
N GLY A 61 1.59 -2.27 -3.52
CA GLY A 61 0.36 -2.52 -2.79
C GLY A 61 0.11 -4.00 -2.52
N LEU A 62 -1.05 -4.48 -2.97
CA LEU A 62 -1.47 -5.87 -2.75
C LEU A 62 -0.64 -6.92 -3.51
N TRP A 63 0.30 -6.49 -4.35
CA TRP A 63 1.30 -7.37 -4.98
C TRP A 63 1.98 -8.29 -3.97
N LEU A 64 2.34 -7.75 -2.80
CA LEU A 64 3.00 -8.51 -1.74
C LEU A 64 2.14 -9.70 -1.28
N LEU A 65 0.85 -9.47 -1.06
CA LEU A 65 -0.10 -10.52 -0.69
C LEU A 65 -0.39 -11.48 -1.86
N GLN A 66 -0.58 -10.92 -3.06
CA GLN A 66 -0.84 -11.71 -4.26
C GLN A 66 0.32 -12.66 -4.57
N GLU A 67 1.56 -12.19 -4.47
CA GLU A 67 2.73 -13.02 -4.77
C GLU A 67 3.03 -14.01 -3.63
N THR A 68 2.72 -13.65 -2.38
CA THR A 68 2.71 -14.61 -1.26
C THR A 68 1.74 -15.76 -1.55
N ARG A 69 0.50 -15.44 -1.93
CA ARG A 69 -0.51 -16.44 -2.28
C ARG A 69 -0.08 -17.31 -3.46
N ARG A 70 0.48 -16.70 -4.52
CA ARG A 70 0.99 -17.43 -5.68
C ARG A 70 2.10 -18.40 -5.31
N GLN A 71 3.00 -18.00 -4.41
CA GLN A 71 4.06 -18.86 -3.94
C GLN A 71 3.50 -20.06 -3.18
N TRP A 72 2.58 -19.84 -2.25
CA TRP A 72 1.94 -20.94 -1.52
C TRP A 72 1.18 -21.90 -2.42
N LYS A 73 0.51 -21.37 -3.44
CA LYS A 73 -0.16 -22.21 -4.44
C LYS A 73 0.82 -23.11 -5.21
N ARG A 74 2.01 -22.61 -5.57
CA ARG A 74 3.08 -23.43 -6.18
C ARG A 74 3.58 -24.52 -5.21
N GLU A 75 3.50 -24.29 -3.92
CA GLU A 75 3.87 -25.23 -2.86
C GLU A 75 2.73 -26.19 -2.49
N GLY A 76 1.60 -26.15 -3.22
CA GLY A 76 0.44 -27.01 -2.98
C GLY A 76 -0.53 -26.48 -1.94
N LYS A 77 -0.34 -25.28 -1.43
CA LYS A 77 -1.21 -24.62 -0.45
C LYS A 77 -2.09 -23.59 -1.14
N ASP A 78 -3.31 -23.97 -1.52
CA ASP A 78 -4.28 -23.05 -2.13
C ASP A 78 -5.14 -22.40 -1.03
N VAL A 79 -4.86 -21.14 -0.73
CA VAL A 79 -5.55 -20.33 0.27
C VAL A 79 -6.27 -19.16 -0.40
N SER A 80 -7.43 -18.81 0.08
CA SER A 80 -8.16 -17.61 -0.33
C SER A 80 -7.60 -16.36 0.35
N PHE A 81 -7.91 -15.18 -0.17
CA PHE A 81 -7.54 -13.92 0.48
C PHE A 81 -8.22 -13.77 1.86
N ASP A 82 -9.45 -14.24 2.01
CA ASP A 82 -10.17 -14.23 3.29
C ASP A 82 -9.47 -15.10 4.36
N GLU A 83 -8.93 -16.25 3.96
CA GLU A 83 -8.14 -17.09 4.87
C GLU A 83 -6.81 -16.44 5.25
N MET A 84 -6.16 -15.77 4.30
CA MET A 84 -4.95 -15.00 4.55
C MET A 84 -5.21 -13.85 5.54
N GLU A 85 -6.28 -13.08 5.34
CA GLU A 85 -6.71 -12.00 6.24
C GLU A 85 -6.97 -12.53 7.65
N LYS A 86 -7.72 -13.63 7.78
CA LYS A 86 -7.97 -14.28 9.07
C LYS A 86 -6.69 -14.72 9.74
N ALA A 87 -5.76 -15.34 9.01
CA ALA A 87 -4.47 -15.77 9.57
C ALA A 87 -3.66 -14.57 10.10
N ALA A 88 -3.66 -13.45 9.37
CA ALA A 88 -3.01 -12.22 9.80
C ALA A 88 -3.65 -11.61 11.07
N LEU A 89 -4.98 -11.70 11.20
CA LEU A 89 -5.71 -11.17 12.37
C LEU A 89 -5.32 -11.90 13.68
N PHE A 90 -5.00 -13.19 13.62
CA PHE A 90 -4.55 -13.95 14.80
C PHE A 90 -3.10 -13.69 15.18
N ALA A 91 -2.30 -13.10 14.29
CA ALA A 91 -0.91 -12.77 14.57
C ALA A 91 -0.79 -11.47 15.38
N LYS A 92 0.27 -11.39 16.21
CA LYS A 92 0.55 -10.17 16.98
C LYS A 92 0.83 -8.99 16.05
N PRO A 93 0.09 -7.88 16.18
CA PRO A 93 0.30 -6.70 15.35
C PRO A 93 1.63 -6.00 15.69
N PHE A 94 2.19 -5.31 14.70
CA PHE A 94 3.36 -4.43 14.83
C PHE A 94 4.61 -5.11 15.42
N LYS A 95 4.77 -6.42 15.16
CA LYS A 95 5.95 -7.20 15.63
C LYS A 95 7.19 -6.91 14.77
N THR A 96 6.98 -6.77 13.46
CA THR A 96 8.05 -6.59 12.47
C THR A 96 7.51 -5.91 11.21
N PHE A 97 8.39 -5.26 10.45
CA PHE A 97 8.03 -4.47 9.27
C PHE A 97 9.00 -4.69 8.12
N ILE A 98 8.48 -4.52 6.92
CA ILE A 98 9.27 -4.40 5.70
C ILE A 98 9.07 -3.00 5.10
N ASP A 99 10.01 -2.54 4.27
CA ASP A 99 9.74 -1.42 3.37
C ASP A 99 9.16 -1.99 2.06
N PRO A 100 7.88 -1.73 1.75
CA PRO A 100 7.28 -2.23 0.51
C PRO A 100 8.00 -1.77 -0.76
N GLU A 101 8.75 -0.68 -0.69
CA GLU A 101 9.51 -0.11 -1.82
C GLU A 101 10.94 -0.65 -1.93
N ASP A 102 11.38 -1.55 -1.04
CA ASP A 102 12.69 -2.21 -1.20
C ASP A 102 12.67 -3.06 -2.49
N PRO A 103 13.63 -2.88 -3.40
CA PRO A 103 13.69 -3.59 -4.69
C PRO A 103 13.62 -5.12 -4.58
N MET A 104 13.94 -5.69 -3.43
CA MET A 104 13.85 -7.13 -3.23
C MET A 104 12.41 -7.65 -3.32
N PHE A 105 11.39 -6.80 -3.20
CA PHE A 105 9.98 -7.20 -3.25
C PHE A 105 9.35 -7.06 -4.64
N GLU A 106 10.04 -6.45 -5.61
CA GLU A 106 9.52 -6.24 -6.97
C GLU A 106 9.44 -7.53 -7.77
N ALA A 107 10.41 -8.42 -7.60
CA ALA A 107 10.51 -9.61 -8.42
C ALA A 107 9.47 -10.67 -8.08
N VAL A 108 9.05 -11.44 -9.08
CA VAL A 108 8.17 -12.61 -8.95
C VAL A 108 8.85 -13.70 -8.11
N GLY A 109 8.04 -14.43 -7.35
CA GLY A 109 8.44 -15.65 -6.63
C GLY A 109 8.95 -15.41 -5.22
N ASN A 110 8.66 -16.39 -4.40
CA ASN A 110 9.16 -16.58 -3.03
C ASN A 110 9.04 -15.36 -2.10
N MET A 111 7.91 -14.66 -2.15
CA MET A 111 7.65 -13.49 -1.32
C MET A 111 7.78 -13.78 0.19
N PRO A 112 7.25 -14.90 0.74
CA PRO A 112 7.41 -15.24 2.15
C PRO A 112 8.88 -15.27 2.59
N GLN A 113 9.75 -15.88 1.77
CA GLN A 113 11.18 -15.96 2.09
C GLN A 113 11.87 -14.58 2.01
N ARG A 114 11.38 -13.67 1.14
CA ARG A 114 11.93 -12.31 1.06
C ARG A 114 11.57 -11.51 2.31
N VAL A 115 10.33 -11.61 2.80
CA VAL A 115 9.93 -11.01 4.07
C VAL A 115 10.83 -11.52 5.18
N TRP A 116 11.04 -12.83 5.28
CA TRP A 116 11.92 -13.44 6.25
C TRP A 116 13.37 -12.89 6.16
N LYS A 117 13.92 -12.87 4.94
CA LYS A 117 15.28 -12.34 4.69
C LYS A 117 15.42 -10.87 5.03
N TYR A 118 14.40 -10.07 4.72
CA TYR A 118 14.38 -8.65 5.05
C TYR A 118 14.43 -8.43 6.56
N CYS A 119 13.56 -9.10 7.32
CA CYS A 119 13.54 -9.02 8.78
C CYS A 119 14.88 -9.45 9.39
N LYS A 120 15.46 -10.54 8.88
CA LYS A 120 16.80 -10.99 9.30
C LYS A 120 17.89 -9.96 9.00
N LYS A 121 17.90 -9.39 7.79
CA LYS A 121 18.86 -8.36 7.35
C LYS A 121 18.79 -7.09 8.20
N THR A 122 17.58 -6.73 8.63
CA THR A 122 17.32 -5.50 9.41
C THR A 122 17.35 -5.72 10.92
N GLY A 123 17.69 -6.93 11.39
CA GLY A 123 17.80 -7.25 12.82
C GLY A 123 16.46 -7.26 13.56
N GLN A 124 15.36 -7.41 12.84
CA GLN A 124 14.02 -7.47 13.41
C GLN A 124 13.63 -8.90 13.81
N PRO A 125 12.60 -9.07 14.68
CA PRO A 125 12.02 -10.37 14.94
C PRO A 125 11.59 -11.04 13.63
N ILE A 126 11.96 -12.29 13.45
CA ILE A 126 11.66 -13.04 12.23
C ILE A 126 10.26 -13.65 12.36
N PRO A 127 9.39 -13.49 11.32
CA PRO A 127 8.10 -14.18 11.29
C PRO A 127 8.28 -15.71 11.36
N GLU A 128 7.55 -16.37 12.27
CA GLU A 128 7.67 -17.81 12.54
C GLU A 128 6.62 -18.65 11.81
N ASN A 129 5.55 -18.01 11.34
CA ASN A 129 4.44 -18.67 10.66
C ASN A 129 3.81 -17.74 9.59
N ASP A 130 2.92 -18.31 8.79
CA ASP A 130 2.26 -17.61 7.69
C ASP A 130 1.46 -16.39 8.16
N GLY A 131 0.76 -16.49 9.28
CA GLY A 131 -0.01 -15.39 9.85
C GLY A 131 0.87 -14.19 10.21
N GLU A 132 2.06 -14.43 10.77
CA GLU A 132 3.02 -13.38 11.08
C GLU A 132 3.65 -12.75 9.83
N ILE A 133 3.89 -13.55 8.77
CA ILE A 133 4.35 -13.03 7.47
C ILE A 133 3.29 -12.09 6.88
N LEU A 134 2.03 -12.53 6.86
CA LEU A 134 0.92 -11.72 6.36
C LEU A 134 0.73 -10.47 7.20
N ARG A 135 0.75 -10.60 8.52
CA ARG A 135 0.63 -9.45 9.43
C ARG A 135 1.73 -8.42 9.23
N CYS A 136 2.97 -8.88 9.05
CA CYS A 136 4.10 -8.00 8.70
C CYS A 136 3.82 -7.21 7.42
N ILE A 137 3.29 -7.85 6.37
CA ILE A 137 2.94 -7.16 5.12
C ILE A 137 1.84 -6.13 5.35
N TYR A 138 0.74 -6.49 6.02
CA TYR A 138 -0.37 -5.57 6.30
C TYR A 138 0.05 -4.37 7.12
N ASP A 139 0.74 -4.59 8.23
CA ASP A 139 1.23 -3.53 9.09
C ASP A 139 2.21 -2.60 8.34
N SER A 140 3.05 -3.17 7.47
CA SER A 140 3.99 -2.40 6.65
C SER A 140 3.28 -1.51 5.63
N LEU A 141 2.26 -2.03 4.95
CA LEU A 141 1.46 -1.25 4.00
C LEU A 141 0.73 -0.10 4.71
N ALA A 142 0.10 -0.36 5.85
CA ALA A 142 -0.58 0.66 6.63
C ALA A 142 0.38 1.76 7.09
N MET A 143 1.58 1.39 7.56
CA MET A 143 2.62 2.35 7.96
C MET A 143 3.16 3.14 6.78
N LYS A 144 3.29 2.53 5.61
CA LYS A 144 3.71 3.23 4.38
C LYS A 144 2.67 4.25 3.94
N TYR A 145 1.38 3.91 4.01
CA TYR A 145 0.30 4.86 3.71
C TYR A 145 0.29 6.04 4.69
N ARG A 146 0.48 5.76 5.99
CA ARG A 146 0.60 6.81 6.99
C ARG A 146 1.81 7.72 6.73
N GLN A 147 2.96 7.16 6.39
CA GLN A 147 4.15 7.93 6.03
C GLN A 147 3.87 8.83 4.81
N SER A 148 3.29 8.28 3.75
CA SER A 148 2.96 9.03 2.55
C SER A 148 1.96 10.16 2.81
N LEU A 149 1.00 9.95 3.72
CA LEU A 149 0.08 11.01 4.14
C LEU A 149 0.80 12.16 4.84
N ILE A 150 1.76 11.85 5.73
CA ILE A 150 2.58 12.85 6.42
C ILE A 150 3.45 13.62 5.43
N GLU A 151 4.07 12.94 4.46
CA GLU A 151 4.89 13.54 3.42
C GLU A 151 4.05 14.49 2.56
N LEU A 152 2.89 14.03 2.10
CA LEU A 152 1.94 14.83 1.32
C LEU A 152 1.47 16.08 2.10
N SER A 153 1.16 15.91 3.38
CA SER A 153 0.73 17.03 4.24
C SER A 153 1.84 18.07 4.42
N ARG A 154 3.08 17.65 4.54
CA ARG A 154 4.24 18.55 4.62
C ARG A 154 4.48 19.29 3.32
N GLU A 155 4.33 18.62 2.19
CA GLU A 155 4.54 19.20 0.86
C GLU A 155 3.49 20.26 0.51
N THR A 156 2.22 19.96 0.82
CA THR A 156 1.09 20.81 0.46
C THR A 156 0.72 21.85 1.53
N GLY A 157 1.18 21.67 2.76
CA GLY A 157 0.76 22.47 3.91
C GLY A 157 -0.69 22.18 4.36
N VAL A 158 -1.33 21.12 3.84
CA VAL A 158 -2.72 20.75 4.12
C VAL A 158 -2.74 19.57 5.08
N ASN A 159 -3.58 19.64 6.12
CA ASN A 159 -3.91 18.49 6.96
C ASN A 159 -5.05 17.70 6.31
N TYR A 160 -4.79 16.48 5.88
CA TYR A 160 -5.79 15.62 5.26
C TYR A 160 -6.51 14.79 6.32
N GLU A 161 -7.79 15.06 6.50
CA GLU A 161 -8.65 14.42 7.51
C GLU A 161 -9.40 13.20 6.97
N GLN A 162 -9.50 13.10 5.64
CA GLN A 162 -10.17 12.00 4.97
C GLN A 162 -9.22 11.27 4.03
N LEU A 163 -9.29 9.94 4.07
CA LEU A 163 -8.62 9.06 3.13
C LEU A 163 -9.68 8.20 2.42
N ASN A 164 -9.87 8.44 1.14
CA ASN A 164 -10.81 7.70 0.31
C ASN A 164 -10.09 6.52 -0.34
N ILE A 165 -10.50 5.30 -0.03
CA ILE A 165 -9.91 4.09 -0.60
C ILE A 165 -10.89 3.52 -1.63
N PHE A 166 -10.39 3.18 -2.82
CA PHE A 166 -11.15 2.53 -3.87
C PHE A 166 -10.31 1.46 -4.59
N GLY A 167 -10.93 0.69 -5.47
CA GLY A 167 -10.30 -0.43 -6.14
C GLY A 167 -10.54 -1.77 -5.45
N GLY A 168 -9.83 -2.81 -5.89
CA GLY A 168 -10.05 -4.18 -5.38
C GLY A 168 -9.69 -4.37 -3.92
N GLY A 169 -8.80 -3.53 -3.40
CA GLY A 169 -8.30 -3.61 -2.03
C GLY A 169 -9.32 -3.25 -0.94
N ILE A 170 -10.44 -2.59 -1.29
CA ILE A 170 -11.51 -2.28 -0.33
C ILE A 170 -12.18 -3.53 0.28
N LYS A 171 -11.98 -4.69 -0.35
CA LYS A 171 -12.49 -5.97 0.16
C LYS A 171 -11.68 -6.49 1.34
N ASP A 172 -10.46 -5.99 1.51
CA ASP A 172 -9.55 -6.36 2.59
C ASP A 172 -9.80 -5.47 3.80
N LYS A 173 -10.50 -6.00 4.81
CA LYS A 173 -10.94 -5.25 5.99
C LYS A 173 -9.82 -5.01 6.99
N LEU A 174 -8.75 -5.81 6.93
CA LEU A 174 -7.61 -5.62 7.82
C LEU A 174 -6.75 -4.44 7.37
N LEU A 175 -6.68 -4.20 6.05
CA LEU A 175 -5.92 -3.08 5.49
C LEU A 175 -6.71 -1.76 5.55
N CYS A 176 -8.04 -1.80 5.42
CA CYS A 176 -8.96 -0.65 5.44
C CYS A 176 -9.49 -0.38 6.83
#